data_da4b94f25828fe5341cd631ed2ce1def
#
_entry.id   da4b94f25828fe5341cd631ed2ce1def
#
_cell.length_a   1.000
_cell.length_b   1.000
_cell.length_c   1.000
_cell.angle_alpha   90.00
_cell.angle_beta   90.00
_cell.angle_gamma   90.00
#
_symmetry.space_group_name_H-M   'P 1'
#
loop_
_entity.id
_entity.type
_entity.pdbx_description
1 polymer ?
#
loop_
_entity_poly.entity_id
_entity_poly.type
_entity_poly.pdbx_seq_one_letter_code
_entity_poly.pdbx_strand_id
1 'polypeptide(L)'
;VHASPEVTLEEDLLRRDLSINAMAEAPDGSLIDPHGGRADLQARVLRHVSPAFAEDPVRILRLARFAARLPDFVVADDTMALMRGMVRDGEVDHLVPERVWQELSRGLMEIKPSRMFDVLRACGALARLLPELEALWGVPQRADYHPEIDTGVHAMMVMDMSARLHA
;
A
#
# COMPACT_ATOMS: atom_id res chain seq x y z
N VAL A 1 -0.22 -14.54 14.63
CA VAL A 1 1.00 -13.99 15.24
C VAL A 1 1.37 -14.95 16.36
N HIS A 2 2.36 -15.80 16.14
CA HIS A 2 2.94 -16.60 17.21
C HIS A 2 3.94 -15.72 17.97
N ALA A 3 3.53 -15.19 19.11
CA ALA A 3 4.46 -14.62 20.07
C ALA A 3 5.22 -15.78 20.73
N SER A 4 6.37 -16.13 20.17
CA SER A 4 7.32 -17.00 20.87
C SER A 4 8.12 -16.11 21.84
N PRO A 5 8.28 -16.50 23.11
CA PRO A 5 9.09 -15.75 24.08
C PRO A 5 10.58 -15.70 23.73
N GLU A 6 11.01 -16.40 22.68
CA GLU A 6 12.38 -16.46 22.19
C GLU A 6 12.68 -15.49 21.05
N VAL A 7 11.66 -14.79 20.47
CA VAL A 7 11.88 -13.82 19.39
C VAL A 7 12.39 -12.51 19.97
N THR A 8 13.55 -12.07 19.53
CA THR A 8 14.12 -10.78 19.93
C THR A 8 13.33 -9.62 19.31
N LEU A 9 13.40 -8.44 19.91
CA LEU A 9 12.77 -7.23 19.35
C LEU A 9 13.29 -6.94 17.94
N GLU A 10 14.59 -7.12 17.71
CA GLU A 10 15.21 -6.89 16.39
C GLU A 10 14.63 -7.85 15.32
N GLU A 11 14.44 -9.11 15.66
CA GLU A 11 13.81 -10.10 14.76
C GLU A 11 12.35 -9.77 14.49
N ASP A 12 11.58 -9.28 15.47
CA ASP A 12 10.21 -8.83 15.24
C ASP A 12 10.18 -7.61 14.30
N LEU A 13 11.05 -6.62 14.55
CA LEU A 13 11.12 -5.43 13.71
C LEU A 13 11.57 -5.76 12.26
N LEU A 14 12.50 -6.71 12.09
CA LEU A 14 12.96 -7.14 10.78
C LEU A 14 11.85 -7.77 9.91
N ARG A 15 10.86 -8.40 10.52
CA ARG A 15 9.73 -9.07 9.83
C ARG A 15 8.56 -8.13 9.54
N ARG A 16 8.63 -6.86 9.98
CA ARG A 16 7.60 -5.87 9.69
C ARG A 16 7.52 -5.55 8.20
N ASP A 17 6.39 -4.99 7.78
CA ASP A 17 6.14 -4.65 6.38
C ASP A 17 6.94 -3.42 5.92
N LEU A 18 6.84 -2.32 6.67
CA LEU A 18 7.44 -1.03 6.31
C LEU A 18 8.39 -0.52 7.40
N SER A 19 9.46 0.17 6.99
CA SER A 19 10.43 0.79 7.90
C SER A 19 9.75 1.73 8.91
N ILE A 20 8.77 2.52 8.47
CA ILE A 20 8.00 3.44 9.34
C ILE A 20 7.18 2.72 10.41
N ASN A 21 6.91 1.42 10.24
CA ASN A 21 6.22 0.55 11.21
C ASN A 21 7.19 -0.35 11.98
N ALA A 22 8.49 -0.28 11.68
CA ALA A 22 9.54 -1.13 12.26
C ALA A 22 10.39 -0.37 13.28
N MET A 23 9.75 0.49 14.05
CA MET A 23 10.34 1.23 15.17
C MET A 23 9.66 0.82 16.46
N ALA A 24 10.37 0.94 17.59
CA ALA A 24 9.84 0.70 18.91
C ALA A 24 10.35 1.76 19.88
N GLU A 25 9.63 1.96 21.00
CA GLU A 25 10.07 2.80 22.11
C GLU A 25 10.56 1.90 23.25
N ALA A 26 11.75 2.17 23.74
CA ALA A 26 12.30 1.49 24.90
C ALA A 26 11.67 2.02 26.20
N PRO A 27 11.77 1.27 27.34
CA PRO A 27 11.19 1.69 28.60
C PRO A 27 11.72 3.04 29.16
N ASP A 28 12.90 3.46 28.71
CA ASP A 28 13.51 4.75 29.03
C ASP A 28 13.08 5.90 28.11
N GLY A 29 12.17 5.62 27.13
CA GLY A 29 11.69 6.57 26.16
C GLY A 29 12.61 6.75 24.94
N SER A 30 13.72 6.01 24.84
CA SER A 30 14.58 6.04 23.66
C SER A 30 13.96 5.31 22.47
N LEU A 31 14.19 5.85 21.27
CA LEU A 31 13.71 5.24 20.03
C LEU A 31 14.65 4.12 19.57
N ILE A 32 14.10 2.94 19.36
CA ILE A 32 14.77 1.80 18.72
C ILE A 32 14.35 1.80 17.26
N ASP A 33 15.26 2.14 16.34
CA ASP A 33 15.00 2.26 14.90
C ASP A 33 16.15 1.61 14.09
N PRO A 34 16.22 0.28 14.05
CA PRO A 34 17.29 -0.43 13.36
C PRO A 34 17.20 -0.34 11.82
N HIS A 35 16.03 0.05 11.29
CA HIS A 35 15.76 0.03 9.85
C HIS A 35 15.55 1.42 9.24
N GLY A 36 15.84 2.49 9.98
CA GLY A 36 15.77 3.87 9.48
C GLY A 36 14.35 4.39 9.25
N GLY A 37 13.37 3.86 9.99
CA GLY A 37 11.97 4.25 9.85
C GLY A 37 11.72 5.73 10.10
N ARG A 38 12.45 6.35 11.05
CA ARG A 38 12.37 7.79 11.32
C ARG A 38 12.86 8.61 10.13
N ALA A 39 13.94 8.18 9.47
CA ALA A 39 14.45 8.87 8.27
C ALA A 39 13.47 8.76 7.11
N ASP A 40 12.90 7.58 6.86
CA ASP A 40 11.88 7.38 5.83
C ASP A 40 10.59 8.17 6.14
N LEU A 41 10.20 8.26 7.41
CA LEU A 41 9.05 9.07 7.84
C LEU A 41 9.27 10.56 7.54
N GLN A 42 10.48 11.08 7.83
CA GLN A 42 10.84 12.47 7.54
C GLN A 42 10.94 12.74 6.03
N ALA A 43 11.49 11.77 5.28
CA ALA A 43 11.59 11.84 3.82
C ALA A 43 10.25 11.56 3.10
N ARG A 44 9.21 11.15 3.82
CA ARG A 44 7.91 10.74 3.28
C ARG A 44 8.03 9.58 2.29
N VAL A 45 8.74 8.53 2.68
CA VAL A 45 8.99 7.35 1.86
C VAL A 45 8.34 6.11 2.50
N LEU A 46 7.65 5.32 1.69
CA LEU A 46 7.18 3.97 2.03
C LEU A 46 8.20 2.97 1.50
N ARG A 47 8.96 2.38 2.42
CA ARG A 47 10.02 1.40 2.12
C ARG A 47 9.78 0.11 2.88
N HIS A 48 9.96 -1.03 2.20
CA HIS A 48 9.97 -2.34 2.86
C HIS A 48 11.19 -2.50 3.77
N VAL A 49 11.03 -3.25 4.86
CA VAL A 49 12.10 -3.44 5.85
C VAL A 49 13.19 -4.38 5.33
N SER A 50 12.78 -5.50 4.74
CA SER A 50 13.68 -6.59 4.36
C SER A 50 13.05 -7.46 3.26
N PRO A 51 13.81 -8.40 2.66
CA PRO A 51 13.25 -9.39 1.72
C PRO A 51 12.10 -10.22 2.28
N ALA A 52 11.95 -10.31 3.62
CA ALA A 52 10.79 -10.94 4.26
C ALA A 52 9.45 -10.28 3.86
N PHE A 53 9.46 -9.09 3.28
CA PHE A 53 8.28 -8.47 2.68
C PHE A 53 7.59 -9.41 1.67
N ALA A 54 8.36 -10.15 0.90
CA ALA A 54 7.85 -11.07 -0.12
C ALA A 54 7.22 -12.36 0.46
N GLU A 55 7.39 -12.66 1.76
CA GLU A 55 6.80 -13.84 2.38
C GLU A 55 5.26 -13.78 2.47
N ASP A 56 4.68 -12.59 2.38
CA ASP A 56 3.23 -12.39 2.45
C ASP A 56 2.77 -11.36 1.41
N PRO A 57 2.20 -11.80 0.27
CA PRO A 57 1.78 -10.90 -0.81
C PRO A 57 0.72 -9.87 -0.40
N VAL A 58 -0.01 -10.08 0.71
CA VAL A 58 -0.95 -9.08 1.23
C VAL A 58 -0.26 -7.79 1.64
N ARG A 59 1.05 -7.82 1.87
CA ARG A 59 1.85 -6.63 2.19
C ARG A 59 1.85 -5.59 1.07
N ILE A 60 1.64 -6.02 -0.19
CA ILE A 60 1.41 -5.09 -1.32
C ILE A 60 0.16 -4.25 -1.08
N LEU A 61 -0.95 -4.90 -0.72
CA LEU A 61 -2.21 -4.21 -0.40
C LEU A 61 -2.08 -3.30 0.84
N ARG A 62 -1.36 -3.78 1.87
CA ARG A 62 -1.10 -3.01 3.08
C ARG A 62 -0.29 -1.74 2.76
N LEU A 63 0.78 -1.85 1.97
CA LEU A 63 1.56 -0.69 1.53
C LEU A 63 0.69 0.28 0.71
N ALA A 64 -0.11 -0.24 -0.23
CA ALA A 64 -1.03 0.58 -1.03
C ALA A 64 -2.05 1.33 -0.15
N ARG A 65 -2.57 0.69 0.91
CA ARG A 65 -3.43 1.35 1.91
C ARG A 65 -2.67 2.44 2.68
N PHE A 66 -1.41 2.21 3.06
CA PHE A 66 -0.60 3.26 3.68
C PHE A 66 -0.40 4.45 2.75
N ALA A 67 -0.26 4.25 1.44
CA ALA A 67 -0.21 5.35 0.48
C ALA A 67 -1.52 6.16 0.44
N ALA A 68 -2.68 5.52 0.63
CA ALA A 68 -3.96 6.21 0.75
C ALA A 68 -4.07 7.02 2.06
N ARG A 69 -3.50 6.50 3.15
CA ARG A 69 -3.47 7.14 4.47
C ARG A 69 -2.46 8.29 4.54
N LEU A 70 -1.35 8.15 3.83
CA LEU A 70 -0.22 9.09 3.79
C LEU A 70 -0.01 9.58 2.35
N PRO A 71 -0.93 10.41 1.81
CA PRO A 71 -0.99 10.71 0.38
C PRO A 71 0.25 11.42 -0.17
N ASP A 72 1.01 12.09 0.70
CA ASP A 72 2.24 12.79 0.34
C ASP A 72 3.48 11.88 0.32
N PHE A 73 3.32 10.60 0.70
CA PHE A 73 4.41 9.64 0.70
C PHE A 73 4.58 9.00 -0.67
N VAL A 74 5.83 8.75 -1.04
CA VAL A 74 6.20 8.02 -2.26
C VAL A 74 6.67 6.62 -1.92
N VAL A 75 6.43 5.66 -2.80
CA VAL A 75 6.98 4.31 -2.65
C VAL A 75 8.42 4.32 -3.12
N ALA A 76 9.34 3.78 -2.33
CA ALA A 76 10.74 3.65 -2.70
C ALA A 76 10.90 2.78 -3.95
N ASP A 77 11.85 3.13 -4.84
CA ASP A 77 12.04 2.45 -6.12
C ASP A 77 12.35 0.96 -5.98
N ASP A 78 13.20 0.61 -5.00
CA ASP A 78 13.53 -0.77 -4.66
C ASP A 78 12.31 -1.56 -4.16
N THR A 79 11.44 -0.92 -3.38
CA THR A 79 10.18 -1.51 -2.91
C THR A 79 9.19 -1.71 -4.06
N MET A 80 9.08 -0.73 -4.95
CA MET A 80 8.24 -0.85 -6.15
C MET A 80 8.77 -1.97 -7.07
N ALA A 81 10.07 -2.09 -7.24
CA ALA A 81 10.69 -3.17 -8.03
C ALA A 81 10.41 -4.54 -7.41
N LEU A 82 10.52 -4.68 -6.08
CA LEU A 82 10.18 -5.91 -5.36
C LEU A 82 8.70 -6.29 -5.58
N MET A 83 7.77 -5.35 -5.38
CA MET A 83 6.33 -5.59 -5.58
C MET A 83 6.02 -6.03 -7.02
N ARG A 84 6.62 -5.38 -8.03
CA ARG A 84 6.49 -5.79 -9.44
C ARG A 84 6.99 -7.21 -9.68
N GLY A 85 8.08 -7.60 -9.03
CA GLY A 85 8.60 -8.96 -9.07
C GLY A 85 7.57 -9.95 -8.53
N MET A 86 7.05 -9.73 -7.34
CA MET A 86 6.04 -10.56 -6.69
C MET A 86 4.78 -10.73 -7.56
N VAL A 87 4.30 -9.64 -8.17
CA VAL A 87 3.13 -9.67 -9.07
C VAL A 87 3.43 -10.49 -10.32
N ARG A 88 4.58 -10.26 -10.96
CA ARG A 88 5.00 -11.00 -12.17
C ARG A 88 5.12 -12.50 -11.89
N ASP A 89 5.63 -12.86 -10.71
CA ASP A 89 5.82 -14.23 -10.28
C ASP A 89 4.49 -14.92 -9.84
N GLY A 90 3.36 -14.17 -9.87
CA GLY A 90 2.02 -14.70 -9.63
C GLY A 90 1.62 -14.84 -8.15
N GLU A 91 2.40 -14.28 -7.24
CA GLU A 91 2.16 -14.46 -5.80
C GLU A 91 0.83 -13.85 -5.34
N VAL A 92 0.38 -12.76 -5.98
CA VAL A 92 -0.90 -12.12 -5.65
C VAL A 92 -2.12 -12.94 -6.07
N ASP A 93 -1.97 -13.89 -7.01
CA ASP A 93 -3.07 -14.70 -7.53
C ASP A 93 -3.58 -15.72 -6.51
N HIS A 94 -2.77 -16.00 -5.49
CA HIS A 94 -3.09 -16.95 -4.42
C HIS A 94 -3.61 -16.28 -3.14
N LEU A 95 -3.83 -14.96 -3.18
CA LEU A 95 -4.38 -14.24 -2.04
C LEU A 95 -5.82 -14.67 -1.74
N VAL A 96 -6.08 -14.90 -0.46
CA VAL A 96 -7.43 -15.23 0.03
C VAL A 96 -8.32 -13.97 -0.13
N PRO A 97 -9.50 -14.08 -0.78
CA PRO A 97 -10.38 -12.94 -1.07
C PRO A 97 -10.73 -12.10 0.15
N GLU A 98 -10.92 -12.74 1.31
CA GLU A 98 -11.24 -12.04 2.57
C GLU A 98 -10.10 -11.13 3.02
N ARG A 99 -8.84 -11.54 2.84
CA ARG A 99 -7.67 -10.71 3.17
C ARG A 99 -7.55 -9.54 2.20
N VAL A 100 -7.81 -9.77 0.92
CA VAL A 100 -7.84 -8.72 -0.11
C VAL A 100 -8.92 -7.70 0.24
N TRP A 101 -10.15 -8.15 0.49
CA TRP A 101 -11.26 -7.29 0.86
C TRP A 101 -10.99 -6.48 2.13
N GLN A 102 -10.37 -7.11 3.13
CA GLN A 102 -10.06 -6.44 4.39
C GLN A 102 -9.12 -5.24 4.21
N GLU A 103 -8.11 -5.33 3.35
CA GLU A 103 -7.21 -4.21 3.08
C GLU A 103 -7.85 -3.19 2.12
N LEU A 104 -8.60 -3.63 1.10
CA LEU A 104 -9.32 -2.74 0.20
C LEU A 104 -10.37 -1.90 0.93
N SER A 105 -11.21 -2.54 1.76
CA SER A 105 -12.25 -1.82 2.50
C SER A 105 -11.67 -0.79 3.47
N ARG A 106 -10.58 -1.10 4.14
CA ARG A 106 -9.86 -0.13 4.98
C ARG A 106 -9.24 0.99 4.15
N GLY A 107 -8.67 0.68 3.00
CA GLY A 107 -8.06 1.66 2.10
C GLY A 107 -9.07 2.65 1.52
N LEU A 108 -10.29 2.19 1.24
CA LEU A 108 -11.40 3.05 0.80
C LEU A 108 -11.85 4.06 1.86
N MET A 109 -11.58 3.77 3.14
CA MET A 109 -11.90 4.66 4.28
C MET A 109 -10.72 5.57 4.67
N GLU A 110 -9.60 5.55 3.96
CA GLU A 110 -8.45 6.40 4.23
C GLU A 110 -8.61 7.79 3.58
N ILE A 111 -7.69 8.70 3.88
CA ILE A 111 -7.74 10.13 3.51
C ILE A 111 -7.85 10.34 1.98
N LYS A 112 -7.12 9.52 1.20
CA LYS A 112 -7.07 9.63 -0.26
C LYS A 112 -7.07 8.25 -0.91
N PRO A 113 -8.24 7.61 -1.04
CA PRO A 113 -8.38 6.24 -1.55
C PRO A 113 -7.76 6.02 -2.93
N SER A 114 -7.79 7.03 -3.82
CA SER A 114 -7.19 6.93 -5.16
C SER A 114 -5.72 6.51 -5.12
N ARG A 115 -4.96 6.95 -4.12
CA ARG A 115 -3.55 6.62 -3.97
C ARG A 115 -3.29 5.12 -3.78
N MET A 116 -4.22 4.40 -3.16
CA MET A 116 -4.14 2.93 -3.07
C MET A 116 -4.16 2.31 -4.47
N PHE A 117 -5.06 2.74 -5.31
CA PHE A 117 -5.20 2.23 -6.68
C PHE A 117 -4.04 2.65 -7.58
N ASP A 118 -3.48 3.87 -7.40
CA ASP A 118 -2.27 4.30 -8.10
C ASP A 118 -1.10 3.34 -7.83
N VAL A 119 -0.88 2.96 -6.57
CA VAL A 119 0.19 2.03 -6.19
C VAL A 119 -0.08 0.63 -6.74
N LEU A 120 -1.30 0.11 -6.62
CA LEU A 120 -1.68 -1.21 -7.14
C LEU A 120 -1.53 -1.29 -8.65
N ARG A 121 -1.86 -0.22 -9.39
CA ARG A 121 -1.62 -0.12 -10.84
C ARG A 121 -0.13 -0.08 -11.16
N ALA A 122 0.62 0.76 -10.47
CA ALA A 122 2.05 0.95 -10.72
C ALA A 122 2.86 -0.34 -10.54
N CYS A 123 2.46 -1.23 -9.63
CA CYS A 123 3.10 -2.54 -9.46
C CYS A 123 2.44 -3.66 -10.28
N GLY A 124 1.29 -3.41 -10.93
CA GLY A 124 0.56 -4.38 -11.73
C GLY A 124 -0.43 -5.26 -10.95
N ALA A 125 -0.53 -5.07 -9.63
CA ALA A 125 -1.42 -5.87 -8.79
C ALA A 125 -2.92 -5.61 -9.09
N LEU A 126 -3.29 -4.38 -9.50
CA LEU A 126 -4.68 -4.05 -9.79
C LEU A 126 -5.23 -4.92 -10.93
N ALA A 127 -4.48 -5.09 -12.00
CA ALA A 127 -4.88 -5.90 -13.15
C ALA A 127 -5.08 -7.39 -12.80
N ARG A 128 -4.41 -7.86 -11.74
CA ARG A 128 -4.53 -9.26 -11.27
C ARG A 128 -5.70 -9.43 -10.31
N LEU A 129 -5.91 -8.46 -9.42
CA LEU A 129 -6.89 -8.56 -8.33
C LEU A 129 -8.27 -8.03 -8.72
N LEU A 130 -8.32 -6.96 -9.52
CA LEU A 130 -9.54 -6.24 -9.93
C LEU A 130 -9.44 -5.82 -11.39
N PRO A 131 -9.38 -6.79 -12.34
CA PRO A 131 -9.21 -6.50 -13.77
C PRO A 131 -10.32 -5.62 -14.35
N GLU A 132 -11.54 -5.71 -13.83
CA GLU A 132 -12.66 -4.87 -14.26
C GLU A 132 -12.44 -3.40 -13.87
N LEU A 133 -11.82 -3.15 -12.73
CA LEU A 133 -11.48 -1.79 -12.32
C LEU A 133 -10.31 -1.25 -13.15
N GLU A 134 -9.27 -2.06 -13.38
CA GLU A 134 -8.14 -1.68 -14.25
C GLU A 134 -8.61 -1.33 -15.67
N ALA A 135 -9.62 -2.02 -16.20
CA ALA A 135 -10.16 -1.79 -17.52
C ALA A 135 -10.89 -0.45 -17.70
N LEU A 136 -11.12 0.32 -16.63
CA LEU A 136 -11.75 1.64 -16.73
C LEU A 136 -10.80 2.71 -17.27
N TRP A 137 -9.49 2.54 -17.12
CA TRP A 137 -8.52 3.48 -17.67
C TRP A 137 -8.40 3.33 -19.18
N GLY A 138 -8.35 4.46 -19.87
CA GLY A 138 -8.35 4.50 -21.31
C GLY A 138 -9.75 4.42 -21.95
N VAL A 139 -10.81 4.32 -21.12
CA VAL A 139 -12.20 4.36 -21.61
C VAL A 139 -12.67 5.82 -21.64
N PRO A 140 -12.93 6.40 -22.85
CA PRO A 140 -13.27 7.81 -22.97
C PRO A 140 -14.69 8.10 -22.51
N GLN A 141 -14.89 9.28 -21.91
CA GLN A 141 -16.19 9.86 -21.61
C GLN A 141 -16.40 11.17 -22.37
N ARG A 142 -17.65 11.66 -22.39
CA ARG A 142 -17.98 12.92 -23.07
C ARG A 142 -17.38 14.09 -22.29
N ALA A 143 -16.52 14.88 -22.96
CA ALA A 143 -15.83 16.03 -22.38
C ALA A 143 -16.79 17.12 -21.85
N ASP A 144 -18.00 17.21 -22.41
CA ASP A 144 -19.03 18.18 -21.99
C ASP A 144 -19.47 17.98 -20.53
N TYR A 145 -19.40 16.73 -20.03
CA TYR A 145 -19.83 16.35 -18.69
C TYR A 145 -18.68 15.89 -17.80
N HIS A 146 -17.59 15.43 -18.40
CA HIS A 146 -16.44 14.85 -17.73
C HIS A 146 -15.15 15.43 -18.32
N PRO A 147 -14.67 16.59 -17.80
CA PRO A 147 -13.47 17.26 -18.34
C PRO A 147 -12.22 16.40 -18.30
N GLU A 148 -12.14 15.44 -17.35
CA GLU A 148 -11.07 14.45 -17.22
C GLU A 148 -11.07 13.40 -18.34
N ILE A 149 -12.18 13.25 -19.07
CA ILE A 149 -12.39 12.39 -20.25
C ILE A 149 -12.22 10.89 -19.98
N ASP A 150 -11.40 10.47 -19.04
CA ASP A 150 -11.08 9.07 -18.74
C ASP A 150 -11.93 8.53 -17.59
N THR A 151 -12.58 7.37 -17.81
CA THR A 151 -13.48 6.75 -16.81
C THR A 151 -12.75 6.31 -15.55
N GLY A 152 -11.52 5.79 -15.66
CA GLY A 152 -10.72 5.39 -14.51
C GLY A 152 -10.31 6.58 -13.66
N VAL A 153 -9.89 7.67 -14.31
CA VAL A 153 -9.57 8.93 -13.61
C VAL A 153 -10.81 9.47 -12.91
N HIS A 154 -11.96 9.51 -13.60
CA HIS A 154 -13.23 9.94 -12.99
C HIS A 154 -13.59 9.11 -11.76
N ALA A 155 -13.49 7.78 -11.83
CA ALA A 155 -13.77 6.90 -10.70
C ALA A 155 -12.88 7.20 -9.48
N MET A 156 -11.58 7.49 -9.70
CA MET A 156 -10.66 7.90 -8.63
C MET A 156 -11.05 9.23 -8.01
N MET A 157 -11.44 10.21 -8.83
CA MET A 157 -11.92 11.52 -8.35
C MET A 157 -13.19 11.39 -7.51
N VAL A 158 -14.14 10.54 -7.91
CA VAL A 158 -15.37 10.27 -7.15
C VAL A 158 -15.05 9.63 -5.81
N MET A 159 -14.14 8.65 -5.75
CA MET A 159 -13.74 8.02 -4.50
C MET A 159 -13.08 9.02 -3.54
N ASP A 160 -12.17 9.86 -4.03
CA ASP A 160 -11.53 10.90 -3.21
C ASP A 160 -12.53 11.94 -2.72
N MET A 161 -13.52 12.30 -3.53
CA MET A 161 -14.59 13.21 -3.13
C MET A 161 -15.47 12.58 -2.05
N SER A 162 -15.84 11.30 -2.21
CA SER A 162 -16.59 10.57 -1.20
C SER A 162 -15.88 10.54 0.15
N ALA A 163 -14.57 10.27 0.15
CA ALA A 163 -13.76 10.28 1.37
C ALA A 163 -13.80 11.65 2.08
N ARG A 164 -13.74 12.75 1.32
CA ARG A 164 -13.82 14.12 1.89
C ARG A 164 -15.19 14.47 2.48
N LEU A 165 -16.28 13.90 1.95
CA LEU A 165 -17.63 14.17 2.43
C LEU A 165 -17.97 13.40 3.70
N HIS A 166 -17.23 12.34 4.02
CA HIS A 166 -17.43 11.48 5.20
C HIS A 166 -16.32 11.64 6.26
N ALA A 167 -15.42 12.60 6.09
CA ALA A 167 -14.30 12.87 7.00
C ALA A 167 -14.73 13.76 8.20
#